data_c09f4967a07f71ed69fe3b54c0a7829e
#
_entry.id   c09f4967a07f71ed69fe3b54c0a7829e
#
_cell.length_a   1.000
_cell.length_b   1.000
_cell.length_c   1.000
_cell.angle_alpha   90.00
_cell.angle_beta   90.00
_cell.angle_gamma   90.00
#
_symmetry.space_group_name_H-M   'P 1'
#
loop_
_entity.id
_entity.type
_entity.pdbx_description
1 polymer ?
#
loop_
_entity_poly.entity_id
_entity_poly.type
_entity_poly.pdbx_seq_one_letter_code
_entity_poly.pdbx_strand_id
1 'polypeptide(L)'
;MGIQDFFKSAGEGSCLALCYIRAALGKDATPQQFFDALWKAAERNIINVKKECFVEDAIALMKVANPTKVYSVIKKDVSSIAGIKLGAVRYSYNGYSHWVLVEDGKIVFNSLENSQCVKYGTAKEARFITIGE
;
A
#
# COMPACT_ATOMS: atom_id res chain seq x y z
N MET A 1 9.73 19.99 3.07
CA MET A 1 10.18 18.59 2.87
C MET A 1 11.21 18.56 1.76
N GLY A 2 12.38 17.97 2.02
CA GLY A 2 13.42 17.80 1.00
C GLY A 2 13.16 16.59 0.13
N ILE A 3 13.52 16.69 -1.16
CA ILE A 3 13.30 15.58 -2.09
C ILE A 3 14.15 14.35 -1.74
N GLN A 4 15.35 14.55 -1.19
CA GLN A 4 16.21 13.45 -0.76
C GLN A 4 15.60 12.70 0.43
N ASP A 5 15.04 13.42 1.39
CA ASP A 5 14.35 12.83 2.54
C ASP A 5 13.13 12.01 2.09
N PHE A 6 12.41 12.53 1.11
CA PHE A 6 11.26 11.84 0.53
C PHE A 6 11.69 10.52 -0.12
N PHE A 7 12.70 10.54 -0.99
CA PHE A 7 13.16 9.33 -1.67
C PHE A 7 13.70 8.29 -0.69
N LYS A 8 14.43 8.72 0.33
CA LYS A 8 14.93 7.81 1.37
C LYS A 8 13.76 7.13 2.09
N SER A 9 12.81 7.93 2.56
CA SER A 9 11.63 7.42 3.27
C SER A 9 10.80 6.48 2.40
N ALA A 10 10.58 6.84 1.14
CA ALA A 10 9.84 6.01 0.20
C ALA A 10 10.53 4.68 -0.04
N GLY A 11 11.86 4.67 -0.14
CA GLY A 11 12.63 3.44 -0.31
C GLY A 11 12.61 2.53 0.92
N GLU A 12 12.48 3.09 2.11
CA GLU A 12 12.50 2.34 3.37
C GLU A 12 11.15 1.75 3.76
N GLY A 13 10.04 2.43 3.44
CA GLY A 13 8.77 2.03 4.03
C GLY A 13 7.50 2.36 3.25
N SER A 14 7.56 2.53 1.93
CA SER A 14 6.38 2.92 1.16
C SER A 14 5.49 1.76 0.70
N CYS A 15 5.81 0.51 1.04
CA CYS A 15 5.10 -0.65 0.46
C CYS A 15 3.59 -0.62 0.72
N LEU A 16 3.14 -0.27 1.93
CA LEU A 16 1.70 -0.16 2.22
C LEU A 16 1.06 1.02 1.47
N ALA A 17 1.71 2.19 1.47
CA ALA A 17 1.21 3.35 0.75
C ALA A 17 1.04 3.05 -0.75
N LEU A 18 2.02 2.37 -1.35
CA LEU A 18 1.94 1.98 -2.76
C LEU A 18 0.81 1.00 -3.03
N CYS A 19 0.51 0.08 -2.12
CA CYS A 19 -0.65 -0.81 -2.24
C CYS A 19 -1.96 -0.01 -2.31
N TYR A 20 -2.15 0.96 -1.43
CA TYR A 20 -3.35 1.80 -1.44
C TYR A 20 -3.46 2.62 -2.73
N ILE A 21 -2.34 3.20 -3.18
CA ILE A 21 -2.31 3.98 -4.42
C ILE A 21 -2.68 3.08 -5.61
N ARG A 22 -2.09 1.87 -5.69
CA ARG A 22 -2.39 0.91 -6.74
C ARG A 22 -3.86 0.49 -6.73
N ALA A 23 -4.43 0.26 -5.55
CA ALA A 23 -5.85 -0.08 -5.42
C ALA A 23 -6.74 1.03 -5.99
N ALA A 24 -6.42 2.29 -5.68
CA ALA A 24 -7.21 3.46 -6.13
C ALA A 24 -7.05 3.73 -7.63
N LEU A 25 -5.84 3.59 -8.18
CA LEU A 25 -5.55 3.89 -9.59
C LEU A 25 -5.93 2.75 -10.54
N GLY A 26 -5.92 1.50 -10.05
CA GLY A 26 -6.19 0.33 -10.88
C GLY A 26 -4.95 -0.22 -11.58
N LYS A 27 -5.16 -1.27 -12.36
CA LYS A 27 -4.08 -2.07 -12.98
C LYS A 27 -3.24 -1.30 -14.01
N ASP A 28 -3.77 -0.24 -14.59
CA ASP A 28 -3.10 0.52 -15.64
C ASP A 28 -2.33 1.73 -15.10
N ALA A 29 -2.11 1.78 -13.78
CA ALA A 29 -1.36 2.87 -13.15
C ALA A 29 0.07 2.94 -13.66
N THR A 30 0.52 4.16 -13.98
CA THR A 30 1.87 4.41 -14.47
C THR A 30 2.80 4.77 -13.30
N PRO A 31 4.14 4.59 -13.45
CA PRO A 31 5.09 5.03 -12.43
C PRO A 31 4.93 6.51 -12.05
N GLN A 32 4.65 7.36 -13.04
CA GLN A 32 4.45 8.79 -12.78
C GLN A 32 3.23 9.05 -11.90
N GLN A 33 2.14 8.31 -12.11
CA GLN A 33 0.95 8.42 -11.28
C GLN A 33 1.22 7.99 -9.83
N PHE A 34 1.99 6.92 -9.64
CA PHE A 34 2.43 6.50 -8.30
C PHE A 34 3.24 7.60 -7.61
N PHE A 35 4.23 8.14 -8.33
CA PHE A 35 5.08 9.19 -7.78
C PHE A 35 4.26 10.42 -7.40
N ASP A 36 3.41 10.90 -8.30
CA ASP A 36 2.59 12.08 -8.06
C ASP A 36 1.67 11.93 -6.85
N ALA A 37 1.04 10.77 -6.72
CA ALA A 37 0.16 10.49 -5.58
C ALA A 37 0.96 10.43 -4.27
N LEU A 38 2.09 9.74 -4.27
CA LEU A 38 2.92 9.60 -3.08
C LEU A 38 3.50 10.95 -2.65
N TRP A 39 4.01 11.74 -3.60
CA TRP A 39 4.55 13.07 -3.33
C TRP A 39 3.49 14.01 -2.77
N LYS A 40 2.32 14.06 -3.39
CA LYS A 40 1.21 14.91 -2.95
C LYS A 40 0.73 14.51 -1.54
N ALA A 41 0.65 13.22 -1.27
CA ALA A 41 0.28 12.71 0.05
C ALA A 41 1.33 13.11 1.10
N ALA A 42 2.60 13.07 0.74
CA ALA A 42 3.69 13.52 1.62
C ALA A 42 3.58 15.01 1.93
N GLU A 43 3.34 15.83 0.91
CA GLU A 43 3.16 17.28 1.08
C GLU A 43 1.99 17.63 2.01
N ARG A 44 0.94 16.79 2.00
CA ARG A 44 -0.27 17.01 2.81
C ARG A 44 -0.23 16.29 4.16
N ASN A 45 0.89 15.66 4.50
CA ASN A 45 1.06 14.88 5.73
C ASN A 45 0.08 13.71 5.86
N ILE A 46 -0.43 13.23 4.74
CA ILE A 46 -1.26 12.01 4.69
C ILE A 46 -0.37 10.77 4.87
N ILE A 47 0.86 10.84 4.37
CA ILE A 47 1.93 9.90 4.74
C ILE A 47 3.02 10.68 5.47
N ASN A 48 3.68 10.02 6.42
CA ASN A 48 4.68 10.66 7.26
C ASN A 48 6.09 10.28 6.81
N VAL A 49 6.76 11.21 6.11
CA VAL A 49 8.10 10.99 5.58
C VAL A 49 9.12 10.75 6.71
N LYS A 50 8.94 11.35 7.89
CA LYS A 50 9.82 11.14 9.04
C LYS A 50 9.64 9.78 9.69
N LYS A 51 8.59 9.03 9.34
CA LYS A 51 8.28 7.69 9.85
C LYS A 51 8.15 6.69 8.70
N GLU A 52 9.10 6.70 7.78
CA GLU A 52 9.19 5.74 6.69
C GLU A 52 7.89 5.65 5.87
N CYS A 53 7.35 6.80 5.46
CA CYS A 53 6.10 6.90 4.70
C CYS A 53 4.92 6.22 5.39
N PHE A 54 4.88 6.26 6.72
CA PHE A 54 3.75 5.71 7.47
C PHE A 54 2.44 6.35 7.00
N VAL A 55 1.44 5.52 6.72
CA VAL A 55 0.12 5.98 6.24
C VAL A 55 -0.70 6.47 7.43
N GLU A 56 -0.88 7.77 7.53
CA GLU A 56 -1.67 8.39 8.61
C GLU A 56 -3.18 8.26 8.33
N ASP A 57 -3.57 8.33 7.06
CA ASP A 57 -4.97 8.25 6.65
C ASP A 57 -5.09 7.54 5.29
N ALA A 58 -5.45 6.26 5.33
CA ALA A 58 -5.52 5.42 4.14
C ALA A 58 -6.59 5.90 3.14
N ILE A 59 -7.75 6.33 3.64
CA ILE A 59 -8.83 6.80 2.78
C ILE A 59 -8.41 8.10 2.08
N ALA A 60 -7.81 9.03 2.82
CA ALA A 60 -7.31 10.28 2.24
C ALA A 60 -6.23 9.99 1.19
N LEU A 61 -5.35 9.03 1.42
CA LEU A 61 -4.32 8.64 0.47
C LEU A 61 -4.93 8.14 -0.85
N MET A 62 -5.92 7.26 -0.77
CA MET A 62 -6.61 6.77 -1.97
C MET A 62 -7.37 7.88 -2.69
N LYS A 63 -7.94 8.83 -1.96
CA LYS A 63 -8.62 9.99 -2.56
C LYS A 63 -7.64 10.93 -3.26
N VAL A 64 -6.42 11.05 -2.76
CA VAL A 64 -5.36 11.80 -3.47
C VAL A 64 -5.06 11.15 -4.81
N ALA A 65 -4.95 9.81 -4.83
CA ALA A 65 -4.65 9.05 -6.04
C ALA A 65 -5.81 9.08 -7.04
N ASN A 66 -7.02 8.88 -6.57
CA ASN A 66 -8.23 8.91 -7.41
C ASN A 66 -9.42 9.48 -6.61
N PRO A 67 -9.69 10.79 -6.74
CA PRO A 67 -10.72 11.47 -5.95
C PRO A 67 -12.15 11.17 -6.38
N THR A 68 -12.36 10.43 -7.47
CA THR A 68 -13.71 10.17 -8.03
C THR A 68 -14.43 9.02 -7.34
N LYS A 69 -13.74 8.26 -6.49
CA LYS A 69 -14.30 7.07 -5.83
C LYS A 69 -14.49 7.29 -4.34
N VAL A 70 -15.27 6.40 -3.74
CA VAL A 70 -15.49 6.34 -2.30
C VAL A 70 -14.79 5.09 -1.75
N TYR A 71 -14.07 5.22 -0.65
CA TYR A 71 -13.23 4.15 -0.11
C TYR A 71 -13.60 3.82 1.31
N SER A 72 -13.47 2.53 1.67
CA SER A 72 -13.44 2.09 3.06
C SER A 72 -12.33 1.07 3.27
N VAL A 73 -11.82 1.00 4.49
CA VAL A 73 -10.74 0.09 4.86
C VAL A 73 -11.10 -0.57 6.20
N ILE A 74 -11.00 -1.90 6.24
CA ILE A 74 -11.22 -2.68 7.46
C ILE A 74 -9.97 -3.50 7.73
N LYS A 75 -9.41 -3.37 8.92
CA LYS A 75 -8.23 -4.12 9.35
C LYS A 75 -8.65 -5.42 10.02
N LYS A 76 -8.06 -6.55 9.60
CA LYS A 76 -8.26 -7.85 10.22
C LYS A 76 -6.98 -8.67 10.20
N ASP A 77 -6.80 -9.54 11.20
CA ASP A 77 -5.77 -10.56 11.16
C ASP A 77 -6.19 -11.65 10.19
N VAL A 78 -5.24 -12.15 9.42
CA VAL A 78 -5.46 -13.24 8.46
C VAL A 78 -4.29 -14.23 8.53
N SER A 79 -4.49 -15.44 8.06
CA SER A 79 -3.44 -16.46 7.92
C SER A 79 -3.29 -16.92 6.47
N SER A 80 -4.12 -16.43 5.58
CA SER A 80 -4.14 -16.79 4.16
C SER A 80 -4.73 -15.65 3.35
N ILE A 81 -4.41 -15.60 2.06
CA ILE A 81 -5.00 -14.62 1.13
C ILE A 81 -6.21 -15.19 0.39
N ALA A 82 -6.50 -16.47 0.56
CA ALA A 82 -7.66 -17.10 -0.06
C ALA A 82 -8.95 -16.37 0.35
N GLY A 83 -9.80 -16.05 -0.62
CA GLY A 83 -11.07 -15.38 -0.35
C GLY A 83 -10.98 -13.86 -0.19
N ILE A 84 -9.81 -13.26 -0.23
CA ILE A 84 -9.66 -11.80 -0.18
C ILE A 84 -10.04 -11.23 -1.55
N LYS A 85 -11.09 -10.42 -1.60
CA LYS A 85 -11.53 -9.79 -2.84
C LYS A 85 -10.61 -8.64 -3.24
N LEU A 86 -10.30 -7.74 -2.32
CA LEU A 86 -9.33 -6.68 -2.50
C LEU A 86 -8.77 -6.28 -1.12
N GLY A 87 -7.46 -6.31 -0.98
CA GLY A 87 -6.84 -5.91 0.27
C GLY A 87 -5.33 -5.80 0.19
N ALA A 88 -4.79 -4.94 1.04
CA ALA A 88 -3.36 -4.89 1.27
C ALA A 88 -3.04 -5.91 2.37
N VAL A 89 -2.12 -6.83 2.09
CA VAL A 89 -1.79 -7.94 3.00
C VAL A 89 -0.34 -7.84 3.44
N ARG A 90 -0.14 -7.93 4.76
CA ARG A 90 1.19 -7.93 5.37
C ARG A 90 1.69 -9.36 5.53
N TYR A 91 2.80 -9.65 4.87
CA TYR A 91 3.57 -10.87 5.06
C TYR A 91 4.70 -10.62 6.04
N SER A 92 5.00 -11.60 6.86
CA SER A 92 6.07 -11.50 7.86
C SER A 92 7.00 -12.69 7.77
N TYR A 93 8.32 -12.42 7.91
CA TYR A 93 9.37 -13.44 7.90
C TYR A 93 10.58 -12.91 8.67
N ASN A 94 11.05 -13.67 9.67
CA ASN A 94 12.24 -13.34 10.47
C ASN A 94 12.23 -11.91 11.05
N GLY A 95 11.08 -11.44 11.52
CA GLY A 95 10.95 -10.11 12.11
C GLY A 95 10.79 -8.98 11.10
N TYR A 96 10.84 -9.28 9.81
CA TYR A 96 10.60 -8.30 8.75
C TYR A 96 9.17 -8.43 8.23
N SER A 97 8.66 -7.34 7.68
CA SER A 97 7.30 -7.28 7.12
C SER A 97 7.32 -6.63 5.75
N HIS A 98 6.39 -7.06 4.89
CA HIS A 98 6.20 -6.47 3.57
C HIS A 98 4.73 -6.55 3.19
N TRP A 99 4.22 -5.48 2.60
CA TRP A 99 2.83 -5.39 2.16
C TRP A 99 2.72 -5.61 0.65
N VAL A 100 1.72 -6.38 0.24
CA VAL A 100 1.36 -6.60 -1.16
C VAL A 100 -0.13 -6.34 -1.35
N LEU A 101 -0.55 -6.06 -2.58
CA LEU A 101 -1.97 -5.94 -2.89
C LEU A 101 -2.50 -7.27 -3.43
N VAL A 102 -3.60 -7.73 -2.86
CA VAL A 102 -4.28 -8.97 -3.24
C VAL A 102 -5.65 -8.63 -3.83
N GLU A 103 -5.98 -9.26 -4.96
CA GLU A 103 -7.29 -9.18 -5.58
C GLU A 103 -7.73 -10.58 -5.98
N ASP A 104 -8.95 -10.96 -5.57
CA ASP A 104 -9.53 -12.28 -5.84
C ASP A 104 -8.59 -13.43 -5.44
N GLY A 105 -7.98 -13.31 -4.27
CA GLY A 105 -7.11 -14.34 -3.70
C GLY A 105 -5.73 -14.43 -4.31
N LYS A 106 -5.32 -13.48 -5.14
CA LYS A 106 -4.02 -13.49 -5.81
C LYS A 106 -3.28 -12.17 -5.60
N ILE A 107 -1.96 -12.25 -5.47
CA ILE A 107 -1.12 -11.04 -5.40
C ILE A 107 -1.10 -10.39 -6.79
N VAL A 108 -1.59 -9.15 -6.87
CA VAL A 108 -1.63 -8.38 -8.12
C VAL A 108 -0.62 -7.23 -8.15
N PHE A 109 -0.07 -6.87 -6.99
CA PHE A 109 0.95 -5.83 -6.93
C PHE A 109 1.91 -6.10 -5.77
N ASN A 110 3.20 -6.03 -6.07
CA ASN A 110 4.28 -6.22 -5.12
C ASN A 110 5.42 -5.27 -5.49
N SER A 111 5.64 -4.24 -4.68
CA SER A 111 6.67 -3.23 -4.94
C SER A 111 8.10 -3.75 -4.77
N LEU A 112 8.27 -4.95 -4.21
CA LEU A 112 9.56 -5.61 -4.02
C LEU A 112 9.45 -7.06 -4.48
N GLU A 113 9.70 -7.31 -5.76
CA GLU A 113 9.49 -8.63 -6.39
C GLU A 113 10.21 -9.79 -5.70
N ASN A 114 11.38 -9.54 -5.13
CA ASN A 114 12.19 -10.57 -4.50
C ASN A 114 12.06 -10.58 -2.97
N SER A 115 10.96 -10.09 -2.44
CA SER A 115 10.73 -10.06 -0.99
C SER A 115 10.77 -11.47 -0.39
N GLN A 116 11.67 -11.69 0.57
CA GLN A 116 11.74 -12.94 1.32
C GLN A 116 10.50 -13.13 2.19
N CYS A 117 9.87 -12.04 2.63
CA CYS A 117 8.63 -12.09 3.42
C CYS A 117 7.52 -12.80 2.63
N VAL A 118 7.42 -12.53 1.33
CA VAL A 118 6.41 -13.16 0.47
C VAL A 118 6.79 -14.59 0.12
N LYS A 119 8.08 -14.85 -0.18
CA LYS A 119 8.55 -16.17 -0.58
C LYS A 119 8.52 -17.21 0.54
N TYR A 120 8.91 -16.82 1.74
CA TYR A 120 9.14 -17.74 2.85
C TYR A 120 8.28 -17.46 4.08
N GLY A 121 7.64 -16.30 4.12
CA GLY A 121 6.83 -15.87 5.25
C GLY A 121 5.38 -16.27 5.13
N THR A 122 4.58 -15.76 6.07
CA THR A 122 3.15 -16.02 6.13
C THR A 122 2.37 -14.71 6.19
N ALA A 123 1.16 -14.73 5.66
CA ALA A 123 0.23 -13.61 5.77
C ALA A 123 -0.22 -13.47 7.23
N LYS A 124 -0.22 -12.26 7.76
CA LYS A 124 -0.56 -11.97 9.17
C LYS A 124 -1.72 -11.02 9.32
N GLU A 125 -1.84 -10.05 8.43
CA GLU A 125 -2.82 -8.97 8.56
C GLU A 125 -3.27 -8.55 7.18
N ALA A 126 -4.54 -8.17 7.06
CA ALA A 126 -5.07 -7.58 5.83
C ALA A 126 -5.80 -6.28 6.14
N ARG A 127 -5.65 -5.33 5.23
CA ARG A 127 -6.46 -4.11 5.13
C ARG A 127 -7.42 -4.32 3.98
N PHE A 128 -8.65 -4.73 4.31
CA PHE A 128 -9.68 -4.98 3.30
C PHE A 128 -10.18 -3.65 2.75
N ILE A 129 -10.11 -3.49 1.43
CA ILE A 129 -10.44 -2.24 0.75
C ILE A 129 -11.75 -2.42 -0.02
N THR A 130 -12.67 -1.50 0.16
CA THR A 130 -13.89 -1.43 -0.65
C THR A 130 -13.85 -0.11 -1.42
N ILE A 131 -14.12 -0.20 -2.72
CA ILE A 131 -14.11 0.95 -3.63
C ILE A 131 -15.51 1.06 -4.24
N GLY A 132 -16.16 2.21 -4.01
CA GLY A 132 -17.47 2.52 -4.55
C GLY A 132 -17.43 3.73 -5.48
N GLU A 133 -18.56 4.01 -6.04
CA GLU A 133 -18.71 5.17 -6.92
C GLU A 133 -19.23 6.40 -6.13
#